data_301c71985eacab1dbd4dfcf253cf95a4
#
_entry.id   301c71985eacab1dbd4dfcf253cf95a4
#
_cell.length_a   1.000
_cell.length_b   1.000
_cell.length_c   1.000
_cell.angle_alpha   90.00
_cell.angle_beta   90.00
_cell.angle_gamma   90.00
#
_symmetry.space_group_name_H-M   'P 1'
#
loop_
_entity.id
_entity.type
_entity.pdbx_description
1 polymer ?
#
loop_
_entity_poly.entity_id
_entity_poly.type
_entity_poly.pdbx_seq_one_letter_code
_entity_poly.pdbx_strand_id
1 'polypeptide(L)'
;MEAEHMSFVRKSTSLKPIKDTVFVVAAAAAKDQDPSTCNATIGSLYDENGQLVAYDSVYDHYDSISHIHKAKYAASFTGNNDFRKAVASWVFQGTEMHLPHTVIATPGGSGADFMAIRNTLEEGDTLLIPDICWGSYSLMADMNNISIRRYTMFEGDHFNLASVKEEIEAIQKTQDHVTLVVNDPCHNPTGYSMSDQEWKDLIALLNEEGKKTPIVLIDDIAYIDYAYNPKMRAYMNHFNEISDNVMIVVAFSCSKTMTAYGLRCGAAVAVAKNEADVRAMEIVMEKTARATWSSIPNAAMEEFVWLTSEGLDAYLKEKQGYIDLLRERSGIFLQEAKECNLPCWPYKEGFFVTVKVENPEDLDPVHDALMNAHIYTVEVNKGIRVAVCSLPVEKVKGLADRMKAVFDAYYGRKGK
;
A
#
# COMPACT_ATOMS: atom_id res chain seq x y z
N MET A 1 -30.59 35.90 -16.40
CA MET A 1 -29.24 35.72 -15.89
C MET A 1 -29.37 34.97 -14.60
N GLU A 2 -29.11 33.67 -14.63
CA GLU A 2 -28.98 32.89 -13.41
C GLU A 2 -27.77 33.44 -12.66
N ALA A 3 -27.92 33.75 -11.38
CA ALA A 3 -26.81 34.19 -10.55
C ALA A 3 -25.79 33.05 -10.51
N GLU A 4 -24.55 33.29 -11.01
CA GLU A 4 -23.47 32.34 -10.89
C GLU A 4 -23.31 31.98 -9.41
N HIS A 5 -23.57 30.72 -9.07
CA HIS A 5 -23.41 30.24 -7.71
C HIS A 5 -21.91 30.30 -7.35
N MET A 6 -21.56 31.19 -6.45
CA MET A 6 -20.19 31.34 -5.98
C MET A 6 -19.79 30.10 -5.16
N SER A 7 -18.74 29.39 -5.57
CA SER A 7 -18.18 28.25 -4.85
C SER A 7 -17.36 28.70 -3.65
N PHE A 8 -17.52 28.06 -2.50
CA PHE A 8 -16.71 28.28 -1.29
C PHE A 8 -15.44 27.40 -1.25
N VAL A 9 -15.29 26.44 -2.18
CA VAL A 9 -14.13 25.56 -2.27
C VAL A 9 -13.22 26.01 -3.41
N ARG A 10 -11.95 25.55 -3.38
CA ARG A 10 -10.99 25.87 -4.44
C ARG A 10 -11.52 25.39 -5.80
N LYS A 11 -11.39 26.22 -6.82
CA LYS A 11 -11.84 25.90 -8.19
C LYS A 11 -11.11 24.70 -8.80
N SER A 12 -9.87 24.48 -8.40
CA SER A 12 -9.02 23.37 -8.86
C SER A 12 -9.38 22.02 -8.24
N THR A 13 -10.21 21.98 -7.18
CA THR A 13 -10.58 20.73 -6.52
C THR A 13 -11.78 20.09 -7.23
N SER A 14 -11.65 18.82 -7.57
CA SER A 14 -12.76 18.03 -8.09
C SER A 14 -13.89 17.93 -7.07
N LEU A 15 -15.12 18.18 -7.51
CA LEU A 15 -16.34 18.02 -6.67
C LEU A 15 -16.98 16.64 -6.83
N LYS A 16 -16.34 15.72 -7.56
CA LYS A 16 -16.85 14.35 -7.66
C LYS A 16 -16.70 13.66 -6.30
N PRO A 17 -17.78 13.07 -5.75
CA PRO A 17 -17.65 12.27 -4.54
C PRO A 17 -16.66 11.13 -4.75
N ILE A 18 -15.96 10.76 -3.69
CA ILE A 18 -15.09 9.56 -3.70
C ILE A 18 -15.99 8.34 -3.98
N LYS A 19 -15.70 7.57 -5.03
CA LYS A 19 -16.34 6.27 -5.27
C LYS A 19 -15.73 5.28 -4.26
N ASP A 20 -16.27 5.28 -3.03
CA ASP A 20 -15.88 4.34 -2.00
C ASP A 20 -16.51 2.97 -2.27
N THR A 21 -15.86 2.19 -3.10
CA THR A 21 -16.35 0.85 -3.44
C THR A 21 -16.13 -0.15 -2.30
N VAL A 22 -15.12 0.04 -1.46
CA VAL A 22 -14.78 -0.92 -0.40
C VAL A 22 -15.84 -0.94 0.69
N PHE A 23 -16.14 0.21 1.31
CA PHE A 23 -17.10 0.25 2.43
C PHE A 23 -18.54 0.08 1.98
N VAL A 24 -18.89 0.57 0.78
CA VAL A 24 -20.24 0.38 0.23
C VAL A 24 -20.50 -1.09 -0.05
N VAL A 25 -19.56 -1.79 -0.68
CA VAL A 25 -19.70 -3.22 -0.99
C VAL A 25 -19.62 -4.07 0.28
N ALA A 26 -18.75 -3.73 1.23
CA ALA A 26 -18.68 -4.41 2.53
C ALA A 26 -19.99 -4.26 3.32
N ALA A 27 -20.63 -3.07 3.29
CA ALA A 27 -21.92 -2.84 3.92
C ALA A 27 -23.05 -3.62 3.23
N ALA A 28 -22.98 -3.83 1.92
CA ALA A 28 -23.91 -4.70 1.19
C ALA A 28 -23.72 -6.16 1.61
N ALA A 29 -22.49 -6.64 1.66
CA ALA A 29 -22.16 -8.00 2.12
C ALA A 29 -22.67 -8.27 3.55
N ALA A 30 -22.52 -7.29 4.47
CA ALA A 30 -22.98 -7.41 5.84
C ALA A 30 -24.52 -7.54 6.00
N LYS A 31 -25.28 -7.09 5.00
CA LYS A 31 -26.75 -7.21 4.96
C LYS A 31 -27.23 -8.49 4.29
N ASP A 32 -26.38 -9.14 3.54
CA ASP A 32 -26.69 -10.36 2.83
C ASP A 32 -26.79 -11.54 3.80
N GLN A 33 -27.94 -12.19 3.85
CA GLN A 33 -28.25 -13.30 4.77
C GLN A 33 -28.05 -14.68 4.12
N ASP A 34 -27.61 -14.71 2.85
CA ASP A 34 -27.36 -15.98 2.18
C ASP A 34 -26.17 -16.71 2.84
N PRO A 35 -26.28 -17.99 3.20
CA PRO A 35 -25.22 -18.73 3.86
C PRO A 35 -23.95 -18.88 2.99
N SER A 36 -24.07 -18.73 1.67
CA SER A 36 -22.94 -18.76 0.74
C SER A 36 -22.21 -17.43 0.63
N THR A 37 -22.70 -16.38 1.29
CA THR A 37 -22.10 -15.03 1.24
C THR A 37 -20.63 -15.07 1.60
N CYS A 38 -19.81 -14.47 0.72
CA CYS A 38 -18.39 -14.32 0.87
C CYS A 38 -18.01 -12.84 0.79
N ASN A 39 -17.53 -12.26 1.89
CA ASN A 39 -17.09 -10.88 1.96
C ASN A 39 -15.56 -10.77 1.87
N ALA A 40 -15.06 -10.63 0.66
CA ALA A 40 -13.63 -10.49 0.34
C ALA A 40 -13.24 -9.04 0.03
N THR A 41 -13.90 -8.06 0.65
CA THR A 41 -13.68 -6.62 0.37
C THR A 41 -12.62 -5.99 1.26
N ILE A 42 -12.60 -6.35 2.55
CA ILE A 42 -11.89 -5.61 3.60
C ILE A 42 -10.39 -5.97 3.60
N GLY A 43 -9.55 -4.94 3.50
CA GLY A 43 -8.09 -5.08 3.52
C GLY A 43 -7.49 -5.11 4.93
N SER A 44 -8.17 -5.75 5.87
CA SER A 44 -7.73 -6.02 7.24
C SER A 44 -7.68 -7.52 7.48
N LEU A 45 -6.85 -7.95 8.42
CA LEU A 45 -6.69 -9.35 8.77
C LEU A 45 -7.84 -9.81 9.67
N TYR A 46 -8.47 -10.93 9.33
CA TYR A 46 -9.53 -11.57 10.11
C TYR A 46 -9.13 -13.00 10.46
N ASP A 47 -9.55 -13.45 11.63
CA ASP A 47 -9.34 -14.81 12.10
C ASP A 47 -10.30 -15.83 11.44
N GLU A 48 -10.22 -17.09 11.85
CA GLU A 48 -11.06 -18.18 11.35
C GLU A 48 -12.53 -18.09 11.87
N ASN A 49 -12.80 -17.23 12.85
CA ASN A 49 -14.15 -16.95 13.34
C ASN A 49 -14.77 -15.72 12.65
N GLY A 50 -14.06 -15.13 11.67
CA GLY A 50 -14.50 -13.92 10.97
C GLY A 50 -14.44 -12.66 11.85
N GLN A 51 -13.55 -12.62 12.83
CA GLN A 51 -13.32 -11.45 13.68
C GLN A 51 -12.06 -10.72 13.26
N LEU A 52 -12.07 -9.40 13.38
CA LEU A 52 -10.91 -8.58 13.13
C LEU A 52 -9.77 -8.97 14.06
N VAL A 53 -8.61 -9.27 13.51
CA VAL A 53 -7.42 -9.58 14.29
C VAL A 53 -6.86 -8.29 14.89
N ALA A 54 -6.71 -8.30 16.20
CA ALA A 54 -5.96 -7.34 16.97
C ALA A 54 -4.94 -8.16 17.79
N TYR A 55 -3.64 -8.00 17.53
CA TYR A 55 -2.63 -8.81 18.19
C TYR A 55 -2.64 -8.61 19.71
N ASP A 56 -2.79 -9.69 20.48
CA ASP A 56 -2.72 -9.64 21.93
C ASP A 56 -1.36 -9.10 22.39
N SER A 57 -0.28 -9.49 21.70
CA SER A 57 1.08 -8.99 21.94
C SER A 57 1.24 -7.48 21.77
N VAL A 58 0.34 -6.81 21.05
CA VAL A 58 0.29 -5.35 20.89
C VAL A 58 -0.65 -4.72 21.91
N TYR A 59 -1.89 -5.19 21.97
CA TYR A 59 -2.93 -4.49 22.71
C TYR A 59 -2.85 -4.68 24.22
N ASP A 60 -2.30 -5.80 24.71
CA ASP A 60 -2.07 -6.00 26.16
C ASP A 60 -1.08 -4.95 26.72
N HIS A 61 -0.01 -4.66 25.98
CA HIS A 61 0.91 -3.61 26.39
C HIS A 61 0.31 -2.21 26.15
N TYR A 62 -0.33 -1.97 25.00
CA TYR A 62 -0.96 -0.69 24.70
C TYR A 62 -1.97 -0.29 25.78
N ASP A 63 -2.75 -1.23 26.29
CA ASP A 63 -3.71 -0.98 27.36
C ASP A 63 -3.02 -0.62 28.68
N SER A 64 -1.82 -1.13 28.94
CA SER A 64 -1.02 -0.83 30.13
C SER A 64 -0.39 0.58 30.11
N ILE A 65 -0.28 1.21 28.92
CA ILE A 65 0.25 2.58 28.78
C ILE A 65 -0.63 3.55 29.58
N SER A 66 -0.01 4.36 30.43
CA SER A 66 -0.73 5.28 31.32
C SER A 66 -1.59 6.31 30.55
N HIS A 67 -2.67 6.77 31.16
CA HIS A 67 -3.53 7.81 30.61
C HIS A 67 -2.74 9.10 30.28
N ILE A 68 -1.74 9.44 31.10
CA ILE A 68 -0.88 10.62 30.86
C ILE A 68 -0.09 10.44 29.56
N HIS A 69 0.46 9.26 29.33
CA HIS A 69 1.20 8.95 28.09
C HIS A 69 0.30 8.87 26.87
N LYS A 70 -0.93 8.41 27.02
CA LYS A 70 -1.96 8.44 25.96
C LYS A 70 -2.43 9.86 25.64
N ALA A 71 -2.45 10.77 26.64
CA ALA A 71 -2.96 12.13 26.50
C ALA A 71 -1.94 13.16 26.03
N LYS A 72 -0.64 12.96 26.30
CA LYS A 72 0.39 13.94 25.96
C LYS A 72 0.67 14.00 24.45
N TYR A 73 1.07 15.17 23.98
CA TYR A 73 1.62 15.31 22.65
C TYR A 73 2.96 14.54 22.49
N ALA A 74 3.31 14.21 21.25
CA ALA A 74 4.67 13.78 20.93
C ALA A 74 5.70 14.87 21.32
N ALA A 75 6.94 14.45 21.56
CA ALA A 75 8.03 15.35 21.91
C ALA A 75 8.50 16.24 20.74
N SER A 76 8.18 15.85 19.49
CA SER A 76 8.55 16.55 18.27
C SER A 76 7.50 16.36 17.19
N PHE A 77 7.42 17.28 16.23
CA PHE A 77 6.58 17.15 15.03
C PHE A 77 7.06 16.05 14.09
N THR A 78 8.35 15.72 14.15
CA THR A 78 8.95 14.61 13.40
C THR A 78 8.74 13.23 14.07
N GLY A 79 8.11 13.23 15.26
CA GLY A 79 7.93 12.05 16.09
C GLY A 79 8.96 11.93 17.21
N ASN A 80 8.66 11.08 18.19
CA ASN A 80 9.56 10.81 19.31
C ASN A 80 10.88 10.21 18.81
N ASN A 81 12.01 10.63 19.40
CA ASN A 81 13.33 10.19 18.95
C ASN A 81 13.51 8.66 19.00
N ASP A 82 12.99 8.01 20.04
CA ASP A 82 13.10 6.56 20.17
C ASP A 82 12.25 5.83 19.11
N PHE A 83 11.07 6.37 18.79
CA PHE A 83 10.25 5.88 17.69
C PHE A 83 10.96 6.02 16.34
N ARG A 84 11.57 7.17 16.06
CA ARG A 84 12.31 7.39 14.81
C ARG A 84 13.46 6.39 14.66
N LYS A 85 14.20 6.12 15.75
CA LYS A 85 15.27 5.09 15.77
C LYS A 85 14.71 3.69 15.59
N ALA A 86 13.62 3.36 16.28
CA ALA A 86 12.97 2.05 16.17
C ALA A 86 12.47 1.80 14.74
N VAL A 87 11.86 2.80 14.09
CA VAL A 87 11.42 2.70 12.69
C VAL A 87 12.62 2.46 11.77
N ALA A 88 13.70 3.24 11.86
CA ALA A 88 14.87 3.03 11.03
C ALA A 88 15.43 1.61 11.20
N SER A 89 15.58 1.16 12.45
CA SER A 89 16.04 -0.20 12.76
C SER A 89 15.10 -1.28 12.22
N TRP A 90 13.77 -1.07 12.28
CA TRP A 90 12.77 -2.01 11.79
C TRP A 90 12.72 -2.07 10.27
N VAL A 91 12.70 -0.92 9.61
CA VAL A 91 12.64 -0.83 8.14
C VAL A 91 13.88 -1.48 7.53
N PHE A 92 15.05 -1.17 8.03
CA PHE A 92 16.33 -1.67 7.50
C PHE A 92 16.87 -2.91 8.21
N GLN A 93 16.07 -3.61 9.02
CA GLN A 93 16.57 -4.81 9.70
C GLN A 93 17.08 -5.88 8.73
N GLY A 94 18.27 -6.42 9.02
CA GLY A 94 18.91 -7.44 8.16
C GLY A 94 19.49 -6.89 6.87
N THR A 95 19.60 -5.57 6.72
CA THR A 95 20.29 -4.89 5.61
C THR A 95 21.55 -4.18 6.10
N GLU A 96 22.41 -3.83 5.16
CA GLU A 96 23.63 -3.05 5.41
C GLU A 96 23.43 -1.57 5.00
N MET A 97 22.31 -0.96 5.41
CA MET A 97 22.01 0.44 5.09
C MET A 97 23.06 1.37 5.72
N HIS A 98 23.79 2.11 4.90
CA HIS A 98 24.81 3.06 5.35
C HIS A 98 24.63 4.48 4.80
N LEU A 99 23.65 4.69 3.93
CA LEU A 99 23.33 6.03 3.42
C LEU A 99 22.68 6.92 4.48
N PRO A 100 22.89 8.24 4.40
CA PRO A 100 22.12 9.21 5.19
C PRO A 100 20.61 8.99 5.03
N HIS A 101 19.89 9.02 6.14
CA HIS A 101 18.44 8.91 6.13
C HIS A 101 17.81 9.66 7.30
N THR A 102 16.53 10.00 7.15
CA THR A 102 15.73 10.61 8.21
C THR A 102 14.36 9.94 8.30
N VAL A 103 13.78 9.95 9.48
CA VAL A 103 12.46 9.36 9.76
C VAL A 103 11.51 10.44 10.24
N ILE A 104 10.35 10.55 9.63
CA ILE A 104 9.28 11.45 10.04
C ILE A 104 8.03 10.64 10.37
N ALA A 105 7.52 10.76 11.57
CA ALA A 105 6.29 10.10 11.99
C ALA A 105 5.08 10.65 11.24
N THR A 106 4.23 9.76 10.76
CA THR A 106 3.06 10.08 9.92
C THR A 106 1.80 9.35 10.40
N PRO A 107 0.60 9.86 10.08
CA PRO A 107 -0.65 9.16 10.39
C PRO A 107 -0.84 7.93 9.48
N GLY A 108 -0.09 6.87 9.77
CA GLY A 108 -0.02 5.64 8.97
C GLY A 108 0.77 5.81 7.68
N GLY A 109 0.81 4.75 6.86
CA GLY A 109 1.45 4.76 5.54
C GLY A 109 0.83 5.82 4.62
N SER A 110 -0.50 5.99 4.65
CA SER A 110 -1.19 7.02 3.86
C SER A 110 -0.64 8.43 4.10
N GLY A 111 -0.27 8.75 5.35
CA GLY A 111 0.37 10.01 5.68
C GLY A 111 1.78 10.12 5.10
N ALA A 112 2.51 9.00 5.03
CA ALA A 112 3.85 8.96 4.44
C ALA A 112 3.80 9.16 2.93
N ASP A 113 2.90 8.45 2.22
CA ASP A 113 2.70 8.61 0.78
C ASP A 113 2.26 10.04 0.43
N PHE A 114 1.24 10.55 1.14
CA PHE A 114 0.77 11.92 0.94
C PHE A 114 1.89 12.95 1.15
N MET A 115 2.65 12.79 2.23
CA MET A 115 3.77 13.68 2.58
C MET A 115 4.86 13.65 1.50
N ALA A 116 5.21 12.45 0.98
CA ALA A 116 6.17 12.31 -0.08
C ALA A 116 5.69 12.99 -1.36
N ILE A 117 4.48 12.68 -1.84
CA ILE A 117 3.89 13.29 -3.05
C ILE A 117 3.81 14.80 -2.92
N ARG A 118 3.32 15.30 -1.78
CA ARG A 118 3.14 16.75 -1.54
C ARG A 118 4.43 17.54 -1.54
N ASN A 119 5.54 16.95 -1.10
CA ASN A 119 6.82 17.66 -0.94
C ASN A 119 7.80 17.44 -2.10
N THR A 120 7.46 16.60 -3.08
CA THR A 120 8.33 16.28 -4.22
C THR A 120 7.75 16.68 -5.57
N LEU A 121 6.52 17.16 -5.60
CA LEU A 121 5.82 17.57 -6.81
C LEU A 121 5.16 18.94 -6.61
N GLU A 122 5.23 19.78 -7.63
CA GLU A 122 4.56 21.07 -7.69
C GLU A 122 3.13 20.90 -8.25
N GLU A 123 2.30 21.93 -8.07
CA GLU A 123 0.97 21.99 -8.69
C GLU A 123 1.10 22.00 -10.20
N GLY A 124 0.44 21.07 -10.88
CA GLY A 124 0.50 20.87 -12.33
C GLY A 124 1.49 19.79 -12.78
N ASP A 125 2.35 19.32 -11.90
CA ASP A 125 3.25 18.20 -12.19
C ASP A 125 2.52 16.88 -12.36
N THR A 126 3.27 15.86 -12.72
CA THR A 126 2.79 14.51 -12.97
C THR A 126 3.45 13.51 -12.03
N LEU A 127 2.62 12.76 -11.30
CA LEU A 127 3.02 11.58 -10.51
C LEU A 127 2.96 10.33 -11.39
N LEU A 128 3.99 9.50 -11.33
CA LEU A 128 4.02 8.20 -12.01
C LEU A 128 3.63 7.08 -11.04
N ILE A 129 2.57 6.35 -11.38
CA ILE A 129 2.06 5.22 -10.58
C ILE A 129 1.81 3.98 -11.45
N PRO A 130 1.73 2.76 -10.88
CA PRO A 130 1.35 1.59 -11.68
C PRO A 130 -0.08 1.71 -12.21
N ASP A 131 -0.36 1.05 -13.31
CA ASP A 131 -1.70 0.98 -13.91
C ASP A 131 -2.68 0.13 -13.07
N ILE A 132 -2.16 -0.79 -12.28
CA ILE A 132 -2.90 -1.54 -11.25
C ILE A 132 -2.29 -1.22 -9.88
N CYS A 133 -3.04 -0.53 -9.00
CA CYS A 133 -2.51 -0.04 -7.74
C CYS A 133 -3.62 0.32 -6.73
N TRP A 134 -3.21 0.65 -5.53
CA TRP A 134 -4.09 1.26 -4.54
C TRP A 134 -4.62 2.61 -5.02
N GLY A 135 -5.95 2.76 -5.02
CA GLY A 135 -6.62 3.93 -5.60
C GLY A 135 -6.30 5.27 -4.91
N SER A 136 -5.84 5.24 -3.66
CA SER A 136 -5.57 6.47 -2.90
C SER A 136 -4.39 7.29 -3.44
N TYR A 137 -3.46 6.71 -4.18
CA TYR A 137 -2.41 7.50 -4.84
C TYR A 137 -3.01 8.52 -5.81
N SER A 138 -4.04 8.10 -6.57
CA SER A 138 -4.77 8.99 -7.47
C SER A 138 -5.49 10.11 -6.73
N LEU A 139 -6.10 9.80 -5.58
CA LEU A 139 -6.76 10.80 -4.73
C LEU A 139 -5.77 11.80 -4.14
N MET A 140 -4.59 11.31 -3.69
CA MET A 140 -3.53 12.18 -3.17
C MET A 140 -3.00 13.15 -4.24
N ALA A 141 -2.86 12.68 -5.48
CA ALA A 141 -2.47 13.52 -6.60
C ALA A 141 -3.55 14.57 -6.91
N ASP A 142 -4.82 14.17 -7.04
CA ASP A 142 -5.95 15.08 -7.29
C ASP A 142 -6.04 16.20 -6.24
N MET A 143 -5.90 15.85 -4.96
CA MET A 143 -5.96 16.81 -3.85
C MET A 143 -4.80 17.82 -3.85
N ASN A 144 -3.70 17.51 -4.53
CA ASN A 144 -2.54 18.40 -4.71
C ASN A 144 -2.49 19.05 -6.10
N ASN A 145 -3.50 18.88 -6.94
CA ASN A 145 -3.55 19.33 -8.34
C ASN A 145 -2.39 18.78 -9.19
N ILE A 146 -2.04 17.53 -8.94
CA ILE A 146 -0.99 16.77 -9.62
C ILE A 146 -1.66 15.82 -10.62
N SER A 147 -1.17 15.80 -11.84
CA SER A 147 -1.60 14.88 -12.89
C SER A 147 -1.04 13.48 -12.64
N ILE A 148 -1.60 12.47 -13.31
CA ILE A 148 -1.15 11.09 -13.19
C ILE A 148 -0.76 10.55 -14.56
N ARG A 149 0.40 9.91 -14.63
CA ARG A 149 0.75 8.94 -15.66
C ARG A 149 0.84 7.54 -15.05
N ARG A 150 0.65 6.52 -15.90
CA ARG A 150 0.65 5.14 -15.44
C ARG A 150 1.62 4.30 -16.25
N TYR A 151 2.52 3.61 -15.57
CA TYR A 151 3.29 2.55 -16.20
C TYR A 151 2.51 1.23 -16.15
N THR A 152 2.65 0.41 -17.18
CA THR A 152 2.09 -0.94 -17.20
C THR A 152 2.93 -1.81 -16.28
N MET A 153 2.34 -2.26 -15.17
CA MET A 153 3.08 -2.92 -14.09
C MET A 153 3.69 -4.25 -14.49
N PHE A 154 3.00 -5.02 -15.34
CA PHE A 154 3.43 -6.37 -15.69
C PHE A 154 3.74 -6.54 -17.18
N GLU A 155 4.83 -7.26 -17.46
CA GLU A 155 5.13 -7.89 -18.74
C GLU A 155 5.19 -9.42 -18.51
N GLY A 156 4.16 -10.13 -18.98
CA GLY A 156 3.94 -11.51 -18.57
C GLY A 156 3.74 -11.62 -17.05
N ASP A 157 4.60 -12.37 -16.38
CA ASP A 157 4.55 -12.58 -14.93
C ASP A 157 5.63 -11.77 -14.16
N HIS A 158 6.26 -10.80 -14.82
CA HIS A 158 7.37 -10.00 -14.29
C HIS A 158 7.03 -8.52 -14.22
N PHE A 159 7.77 -7.80 -13.37
CA PHE A 159 7.70 -6.34 -13.30
C PHE A 159 8.19 -5.71 -14.62
N ASN A 160 7.40 -4.80 -15.18
CA ASN A 160 7.67 -4.21 -16.50
C ASN A 160 8.55 -2.96 -16.40
N LEU A 161 9.85 -3.17 -16.29
CA LEU A 161 10.84 -2.11 -16.21
C LEU A 161 10.89 -1.23 -17.48
N ALA A 162 10.59 -1.81 -18.64
CA ALA A 162 10.57 -1.06 -19.90
C ALA A 162 9.47 0.01 -19.91
N SER A 163 8.28 -0.32 -19.39
CA SER A 163 7.20 0.65 -19.25
C SER A 163 7.53 1.75 -18.25
N VAL A 164 8.18 1.42 -17.12
CA VAL A 164 8.65 2.44 -16.16
C VAL A 164 9.60 3.42 -16.84
N LYS A 165 10.56 2.92 -17.62
CA LYS A 165 11.50 3.75 -18.37
C LYS A 165 10.81 4.69 -19.34
N GLU A 166 9.91 4.14 -20.19
CA GLU A 166 9.17 4.92 -21.18
C GLU A 166 8.39 6.07 -20.55
N GLU A 167 7.73 5.82 -19.43
CA GLU A 167 6.93 6.82 -18.72
C GLU A 167 7.80 7.87 -18.01
N ILE A 168 8.94 7.49 -17.43
CA ILE A 168 9.93 8.43 -16.90
C ILE A 168 10.41 9.36 -18.02
N GLU A 169 10.84 8.80 -19.15
CA GLU A 169 11.32 9.59 -20.29
C GLU A 169 10.22 10.51 -20.88
N ALA A 170 8.95 10.11 -20.76
CA ALA A 170 7.84 10.97 -21.18
C ALA A 170 7.64 12.15 -20.22
N ILE A 171 7.73 11.95 -18.91
CA ILE A 171 7.63 13.00 -17.89
C ILE A 171 8.79 13.99 -18.03
N GLN A 172 10.00 13.52 -18.22
CA GLN A 172 11.22 14.33 -18.37
C GLN A 172 11.19 15.32 -19.55
N LYS A 173 10.26 15.16 -20.49
CA LYS A 173 10.07 16.12 -21.59
C LYS A 173 9.34 17.39 -21.18
N THR A 174 8.60 17.35 -20.08
CA THR A 174 7.69 18.42 -19.67
C THR A 174 7.91 18.89 -18.22
N GLN A 175 8.76 18.20 -17.47
CA GLN A 175 8.95 18.38 -16.02
C GLN A 175 10.43 18.18 -15.68
N ASP A 176 10.97 18.94 -14.77
CA ASP A 176 12.39 18.96 -14.43
C ASP A 176 12.76 17.99 -13.27
N HIS A 177 11.83 17.21 -12.80
CA HIS A 177 12.01 16.14 -11.82
C HIS A 177 10.94 15.05 -12.00
N VAL A 178 11.15 13.87 -11.45
CA VAL A 178 10.21 12.74 -11.54
C VAL A 178 9.96 12.19 -10.14
N THR A 179 8.70 11.94 -9.82
CA THR A 179 8.32 11.15 -8.64
C THR A 179 7.48 9.96 -9.08
N LEU A 180 7.88 8.77 -8.64
CA LEU A 180 7.16 7.52 -8.94
C LEU A 180 6.89 6.72 -7.69
N VAL A 181 5.82 5.91 -7.74
CA VAL A 181 5.40 5.01 -6.65
C VAL A 181 5.59 3.56 -7.06
N VAL A 182 6.22 2.79 -6.18
CA VAL A 182 6.22 1.33 -6.18
C VAL A 182 5.67 0.88 -4.83
N ASN A 183 4.69 -0.02 -4.82
CA ASN A 183 4.19 -0.66 -3.62
C ASN A 183 4.71 -2.09 -3.58
N ASP A 184 5.75 -2.34 -2.81
CA ASP A 184 6.45 -3.61 -2.72
C ASP A 184 7.09 -3.79 -1.32
N PRO A 185 7.10 -5.00 -0.76
CA PRO A 185 6.50 -6.25 -1.21
C PRO A 185 5.01 -6.38 -0.89
N CYS A 186 4.41 -7.49 -1.28
CA CYS A 186 3.00 -7.80 -1.01
C CYS A 186 2.04 -6.76 -1.63
N HIS A 187 2.28 -6.39 -2.87
CA HIS A 187 1.57 -5.34 -3.60
C HIS A 187 0.05 -5.37 -3.42
N ASN A 188 -0.54 -4.25 -3.07
CA ASN A 188 -1.99 -4.04 -3.09
C ASN A 188 -2.38 -3.45 -4.46
N PRO A 189 -3.10 -4.20 -5.34
CA PRO A 189 -4.02 -5.29 -4.98
C PRO A 189 -3.59 -6.71 -5.40
N THR A 190 -2.40 -6.94 -5.95
CA THR A 190 -2.10 -8.23 -6.61
C THR A 190 -1.41 -9.26 -5.74
N GLY A 191 -0.77 -8.85 -4.65
CA GLY A 191 0.09 -9.74 -3.86
C GLY A 191 1.42 -10.07 -4.55
N TYR A 192 1.82 -9.27 -5.54
CA TYR A 192 3.13 -9.40 -6.15
C TYR A 192 4.22 -8.90 -5.19
N SER A 193 5.40 -9.49 -5.29
CA SER A 193 6.63 -8.97 -4.70
C SER A 193 7.73 -9.06 -5.74
N MET A 194 8.45 -7.98 -5.95
CA MET A 194 9.56 -7.93 -6.88
C MET A 194 10.69 -8.84 -6.40
N SER A 195 11.41 -9.43 -7.35
CA SER A 195 12.63 -10.18 -7.07
C SER A 195 13.79 -9.22 -6.75
N ASP A 196 14.83 -9.74 -6.14
CA ASP A 196 16.07 -9.00 -5.88
C ASP A 196 16.67 -8.44 -7.18
N GLN A 197 16.60 -9.22 -8.29
CA GLN A 197 17.09 -8.76 -9.59
C GLN A 197 16.23 -7.61 -10.18
N GLU A 198 14.90 -7.67 -10.06
CA GLU A 198 14.02 -6.59 -10.52
C GLU A 198 14.28 -5.30 -9.74
N TRP A 199 14.54 -5.37 -8.42
CA TRP A 199 14.95 -4.22 -7.63
C TRP A 199 16.30 -3.67 -8.05
N LYS A 200 17.28 -4.51 -8.26
CA LYS A 200 18.60 -4.11 -8.77
C LYS A 200 18.50 -3.39 -10.10
N ASP A 201 17.70 -3.93 -11.02
CA ASP A 201 17.51 -3.36 -12.35
C ASP A 201 16.72 -2.03 -12.27
N LEU A 202 15.74 -1.93 -11.37
CA LEU A 202 15.03 -0.67 -11.11
C LEU A 202 15.99 0.43 -10.60
N ILE A 203 16.81 0.13 -9.59
CA ILE A 203 17.78 1.11 -9.08
C ILE A 203 18.78 1.53 -10.17
N ALA A 204 19.26 0.59 -10.98
CA ALA A 204 20.13 0.91 -12.11
C ALA A 204 19.44 1.84 -13.14
N LEU A 205 18.16 1.58 -13.46
CA LEU A 205 17.36 2.45 -14.31
C LEU A 205 17.20 3.85 -13.73
N LEU A 206 16.84 3.96 -12.45
CA LEU A 206 16.67 5.25 -11.80
C LEU A 206 17.98 6.06 -11.77
N ASN A 207 19.11 5.40 -11.58
CA ASN A 207 20.43 6.04 -11.66
C ASN A 207 20.75 6.55 -13.07
N GLU A 208 20.39 5.79 -14.10
CA GLU A 208 20.61 6.23 -15.48
C GLU A 208 19.71 7.41 -15.85
N GLU A 209 18.41 7.32 -15.56
CA GLU A 209 17.46 8.39 -15.84
C GLU A 209 17.67 9.61 -14.95
N GLY A 210 18.17 9.41 -13.72
CA GLY A 210 18.55 10.46 -12.78
C GLY A 210 19.68 11.38 -13.27
N LYS A 211 20.44 10.97 -14.30
CA LYS A 211 21.43 11.84 -14.95
C LYS A 211 20.76 12.99 -15.74
N LYS A 212 19.50 12.83 -16.12
CA LYS A 212 18.74 13.83 -16.88
C LYS A 212 18.00 14.80 -15.95
N THR A 213 17.31 14.26 -14.93
CA THR A 213 16.54 15.02 -13.94
C THR A 213 16.53 14.26 -12.60
N PRO A 214 16.41 14.95 -11.45
CA PRO A 214 16.24 14.30 -10.16
C PRO A 214 15.02 13.36 -10.14
N ILE A 215 15.17 12.21 -9.46
CA ILE A 215 14.12 11.19 -9.34
C ILE A 215 13.87 10.88 -7.87
N VAL A 216 12.61 10.87 -7.48
CA VAL A 216 12.16 10.37 -6.17
C VAL A 216 11.37 9.09 -6.37
N LEU A 217 11.83 8.00 -5.77
CA LEU A 217 11.08 6.75 -5.64
C LEU A 217 10.36 6.72 -4.30
N ILE A 218 9.04 6.60 -4.33
CA ILE A 218 8.24 6.27 -3.14
C ILE A 218 8.10 4.75 -3.11
N ASP A 219 8.71 4.11 -2.12
CA ASP A 219 8.61 2.68 -1.84
C ASP A 219 7.59 2.46 -0.72
N ASP A 220 6.34 2.15 -1.10
CA ASP A 220 5.27 1.87 -0.13
C ASP A 220 5.36 0.42 0.35
N ILE A 221 5.88 0.27 1.56
CA ILE A 221 6.12 -1.04 2.21
C ILE A 221 5.05 -1.42 3.22
N ALA A 222 3.82 -0.93 3.08
CA ALA A 222 2.76 -1.12 4.07
C ALA A 222 2.52 -2.58 4.49
N TYR A 223 2.84 -3.55 3.63
CA TYR A 223 2.62 -4.98 3.85
C TYR A 223 3.89 -5.80 4.08
N ILE A 224 5.07 -5.18 4.17
CA ILE A 224 6.37 -5.87 4.22
C ILE A 224 6.47 -6.94 5.33
N ASP A 225 5.77 -6.73 6.45
CA ASP A 225 5.78 -7.65 7.59
C ASP A 225 4.95 -8.93 7.38
N TYR A 226 4.25 -9.02 6.23
CA TYR A 226 3.49 -10.21 5.80
C TYR A 226 4.11 -10.92 4.60
N ALA A 227 5.32 -10.53 4.21
CA ALA A 227 6.08 -11.30 3.23
C ALA A 227 6.41 -12.70 3.76
N TYR A 228 6.33 -13.68 2.86
CA TYR A 228 6.63 -15.08 3.20
C TYR A 228 8.14 -15.36 3.26
N ASN A 229 8.92 -14.51 2.59
CA ASN A 229 10.37 -14.56 2.67
C ASN A 229 10.88 -13.75 3.87
N PRO A 230 11.50 -14.38 4.89
CA PRO A 230 12.01 -13.67 6.06
C PRO A 230 13.15 -12.68 5.74
N LYS A 231 13.75 -12.80 4.54
CA LYS A 231 14.80 -11.88 4.06
C LYS A 231 14.26 -10.86 3.07
N MET A 232 12.94 -10.61 3.05
CA MET A 232 12.32 -9.74 2.05
C MET A 232 12.93 -8.33 2.00
N ARG A 233 13.40 -7.81 3.13
CA ARG A 233 14.06 -6.49 3.20
C ARG A 233 15.45 -6.45 2.53
N ALA A 234 16.03 -7.59 2.14
CA ALA A 234 17.38 -7.63 1.56
C ALA A 234 17.51 -6.78 0.28
N TYR A 235 16.44 -6.58 -0.49
CA TYR A 235 16.45 -5.71 -1.66
C TYR A 235 16.84 -4.27 -1.33
N MET A 236 16.58 -3.80 -0.10
CA MET A 236 16.95 -2.45 0.33
C MET A 236 18.49 -2.24 0.40
N ASN A 237 19.29 -3.31 0.32
CA ASN A 237 20.74 -3.15 0.14
C ASN A 237 21.07 -2.43 -1.17
N HIS A 238 20.25 -2.59 -2.22
CA HIS A 238 20.44 -1.87 -3.48
C HIS A 238 20.22 -0.35 -3.34
N PHE A 239 19.57 0.12 -2.28
CA PHE A 239 19.44 1.56 -2.01
C PHE A 239 20.80 2.22 -1.78
N ASN A 240 21.80 1.47 -1.30
CA ASN A 240 23.17 1.98 -1.16
C ASN A 240 23.83 2.32 -2.50
N GLU A 241 23.26 1.86 -3.62
CA GLU A 241 23.79 2.07 -4.98
C GLU A 241 23.16 3.29 -5.69
N ILE A 242 22.22 4.02 -5.04
CA ILE A 242 21.60 5.21 -5.66
C ILE A 242 22.62 6.30 -5.97
N SER A 243 22.39 7.04 -7.06
CA SER A 243 23.20 8.19 -7.43
C SER A 243 22.80 9.45 -6.65
N ASP A 244 23.57 10.53 -6.81
CA ASP A 244 23.31 11.81 -6.15
C ASP A 244 21.95 12.44 -6.56
N ASN A 245 21.41 12.04 -7.70
CA ASN A 245 20.13 12.56 -8.24
C ASN A 245 18.94 11.61 -8.00
N VAL A 246 19.09 10.60 -7.16
CA VAL A 246 18.02 9.67 -6.78
C VAL A 246 17.80 9.73 -5.27
N MET A 247 16.56 9.94 -4.88
CA MET A 247 16.11 9.84 -3.49
C MET A 247 15.08 8.75 -3.37
N ILE A 248 15.08 8.01 -2.25
CA ILE A 248 14.04 7.03 -1.94
C ILE A 248 13.29 7.50 -0.70
N VAL A 249 11.97 7.49 -0.75
CA VAL A 249 11.10 7.71 0.40
C VAL A 249 10.36 6.42 0.69
N VAL A 250 10.74 5.73 1.76
CA VAL A 250 10.04 4.52 2.20
C VAL A 250 8.82 4.93 3.01
N ALA A 251 7.64 4.50 2.59
CA ALA A 251 6.39 4.73 3.30
C ALA A 251 6.06 3.51 4.16
N PHE A 252 6.28 3.64 5.47
CA PHE A 252 6.07 2.59 6.47
C PHE A 252 4.75 2.78 7.21
N SER A 253 4.05 1.68 7.50
CA SER A 253 2.77 1.67 8.20
C SER A 253 2.71 0.66 9.33
N CYS A 254 2.44 1.12 10.55
CA CYS A 254 2.10 0.25 11.66
C CYS A 254 0.69 -0.36 11.56
N SER A 255 -0.16 0.15 10.66
CA SER A 255 -1.54 -0.34 10.51
C SER A 255 -1.60 -1.84 10.24
N LYS A 256 -0.68 -2.36 9.41
CA LYS A 256 -0.59 -3.79 9.09
C LYS A 256 0.38 -4.48 10.05
N THR A 257 1.57 -3.94 10.22
CA THR A 257 2.62 -4.47 11.11
C THR A 257 2.07 -4.82 12.49
N MET A 258 1.29 -3.94 13.10
CA MET A 258 0.75 -4.10 14.45
C MET A 258 -0.73 -4.52 14.49
N THR A 259 -1.36 -4.80 13.35
CA THR A 259 -2.84 -4.88 13.25
C THR A 259 -3.57 -3.69 13.90
N ALA A 260 -2.92 -2.53 13.88
CA ALA A 260 -3.37 -1.33 14.59
C ALA A 260 -3.91 -0.29 13.61
N TYR A 261 -4.88 -0.68 12.80
CA TYR A 261 -5.43 0.12 11.69
C TYR A 261 -5.96 1.49 12.12
N GLY A 262 -6.55 1.55 13.31
CA GLY A 262 -7.17 2.75 13.87
C GLY A 262 -6.20 3.68 14.62
N LEU A 263 -5.03 3.22 15.03
CA LEU A 263 -4.07 4.04 15.81
C LEU A 263 -3.35 5.10 14.97
N ARG A 264 -3.42 5.02 13.65
CA ARG A 264 -2.82 5.97 12.70
C ARG A 264 -1.34 6.24 12.98
N CYS A 265 -0.54 5.19 13.09
CA CYS A 265 0.90 5.23 13.28
C CYS A 265 1.64 4.75 12.03
N GLY A 266 2.67 5.47 11.62
CA GLY A 266 3.52 5.14 10.49
C GLY A 266 4.66 6.15 10.37
N ALA A 267 5.45 6.04 9.33
CA ALA A 267 6.56 6.94 9.09
C ALA A 267 6.93 7.04 7.60
N ALA A 268 7.42 8.20 7.18
CA ALA A 268 8.18 8.39 5.97
C ALA A 268 9.69 8.33 6.29
N VAL A 269 10.45 7.50 5.57
CA VAL A 269 11.89 7.37 5.73
C VAL A 269 12.56 7.83 4.44
N ALA A 270 13.15 9.01 4.45
CA ALA A 270 13.85 9.55 3.29
C ALA A 270 15.32 9.14 3.31
N VAL A 271 15.80 8.56 2.21
CA VAL A 271 17.17 8.07 2.01
C VAL A 271 17.76 8.77 0.79
N ALA A 272 18.92 9.37 0.93
CA ALA A 272 19.67 9.94 -0.18
C ALA A 272 21.17 9.80 0.05
N LYS A 273 21.96 10.00 -1.00
CA LYS A 273 23.42 9.90 -0.90
C LYS A 273 24.05 11.04 -0.10
N ASN A 274 23.44 12.23 -0.16
CA ASN A 274 23.96 13.44 0.48
C ASN A 274 23.15 13.79 1.73
N GLU A 275 23.82 14.08 2.83
CA GLU A 275 23.18 14.54 4.08
C GLU A 275 22.37 15.84 3.89
N ALA A 276 22.83 16.73 3.00
CA ALA A 276 22.14 17.99 2.72
C ALA A 276 20.74 17.76 2.12
N ASP A 277 20.60 16.78 1.21
CA ASP A 277 19.33 16.43 0.58
C ASP A 277 18.38 15.77 1.59
N VAL A 278 18.89 14.88 2.43
CA VAL A 278 18.13 14.28 3.54
C VAL A 278 17.65 15.36 4.50
N ARG A 279 18.52 16.32 4.85
CA ARG A 279 18.15 17.44 5.75
C ARG A 279 17.10 18.36 5.12
N ALA A 280 17.22 18.66 3.83
CA ALA A 280 16.23 19.46 3.11
C ALA A 280 14.86 18.77 3.13
N MET A 281 14.81 17.46 2.85
CA MET A 281 13.59 16.66 2.91
C MET A 281 13.01 16.63 4.34
N GLU A 282 13.84 16.44 5.37
CA GLU A 282 13.40 16.49 6.76
C GLU A 282 12.69 17.81 7.09
N ILE A 283 13.27 18.94 6.69
CA ILE A 283 12.71 20.27 6.96
C ILE A 283 11.32 20.43 6.33
N VAL A 284 11.14 20.05 5.06
CA VAL A 284 9.85 20.23 4.39
C VAL A 284 8.80 19.24 4.92
N MET A 285 9.20 18.02 5.24
CA MET A 285 8.33 17.04 5.86
C MET A 285 7.91 17.45 7.28
N GLU A 286 8.80 17.99 8.09
CA GLU A 286 8.48 18.54 9.42
C GLU A 286 7.45 19.67 9.32
N LYS A 287 7.62 20.59 8.36
CA LYS A 287 6.65 21.67 8.09
C LYS A 287 5.29 21.10 7.68
N THR A 288 5.27 20.09 6.82
CA THR A 288 4.04 19.43 6.41
C THR A 288 3.34 18.77 7.59
N ALA A 289 4.07 18.03 8.42
CA ALA A 289 3.53 17.42 9.64
C ALA A 289 2.94 18.48 10.56
N ARG A 290 3.69 19.54 10.85
CA ARG A 290 3.23 20.62 11.73
C ARG A 290 1.99 21.35 11.20
N ALA A 291 1.92 21.56 9.89
CA ALA A 291 0.83 22.32 9.26
C ALA A 291 -0.46 21.51 9.09
N THR A 292 -0.40 20.18 9.20
CA THR A 292 -1.53 19.29 8.95
C THR A 292 -2.01 18.59 10.23
N TRP A 293 -1.33 17.57 10.71
CA TRP A 293 -1.71 16.78 11.88
C TRP A 293 -0.98 17.16 13.16
N SER A 294 -0.03 18.08 13.10
CA SER A 294 0.82 18.54 14.20
C SER A 294 1.78 17.44 14.72
N SER A 295 1.26 16.38 15.29
CA SER A 295 2.00 15.17 15.69
C SER A 295 1.03 13.96 15.69
N ILE A 296 1.58 12.76 15.58
CA ILE A 296 0.79 11.53 15.66
C ILE A 296 0.62 11.10 17.13
N PRO A 297 -0.29 10.13 17.44
CA PRO A 297 -0.55 9.68 18.80
C PRO A 297 0.71 9.16 19.51
N ASN A 298 1.04 9.77 20.66
CA ASN A 298 2.24 9.44 21.42
C ASN A 298 2.27 7.97 21.86
N ALA A 299 1.14 7.46 22.39
CA ALA A 299 1.06 6.08 22.87
C ALA A 299 1.24 5.05 21.75
N ALA A 300 0.85 5.37 20.51
CA ALA A 300 1.07 4.48 19.38
C ALA A 300 2.57 4.37 19.01
N MET A 301 3.31 5.46 19.17
CA MET A 301 4.77 5.47 18.99
C MET A 301 5.48 4.72 20.11
N GLU A 302 5.05 4.90 21.37
CA GLU A 302 5.58 4.16 22.52
C GLU A 302 5.33 2.65 22.39
N GLU A 303 4.13 2.28 21.92
CA GLU A 303 3.80 0.88 21.63
C GLU A 303 4.74 0.26 20.58
N PHE A 304 5.00 0.96 19.49
CA PHE A 304 5.90 0.45 18.47
C PHE A 304 7.33 0.28 19.00
N VAL A 305 7.83 1.20 19.81
CA VAL A 305 9.16 1.09 20.45
C VAL A 305 9.23 -0.14 21.35
N TRP A 306 8.22 -0.35 22.19
CA TRP A 306 8.16 -1.52 23.06
C TRP A 306 8.05 -2.82 22.24
N LEU A 307 7.19 -2.84 21.24
CA LEU A 307 6.96 -4.01 20.39
C LEU A 307 8.24 -4.47 19.67
N THR A 308 9.04 -3.52 19.20
CA THR A 308 10.29 -3.80 18.47
C THR A 308 11.50 -4.03 19.38
N SER A 309 11.30 -4.04 20.69
CA SER A 309 12.31 -4.30 21.70
C SER A 309 11.86 -5.41 22.68
N GLU A 310 11.21 -5.05 23.77
CA GLU A 310 10.82 -5.97 24.85
C GLU A 310 9.71 -6.94 24.41
N GLY A 311 8.77 -6.50 23.58
CA GLY A 311 7.64 -7.29 23.06
C GLY A 311 7.96 -8.16 21.85
N LEU A 312 9.18 -8.09 21.30
CA LEU A 312 9.52 -8.60 19.97
C LEU A 312 9.24 -10.10 19.81
N ASP A 313 9.67 -10.93 20.74
CA ASP A 313 9.54 -12.40 20.61
C ASP A 313 8.08 -12.85 20.60
N ALA A 314 7.25 -12.26 21.47
CA ALA A 314 5.82 -12.57 21.54
C ALA A 314 5.12 -12.14 20.23
N TYR A 315 5.41 -10.93 19.77
CA TYR A 315 4.89 -10.38 18.53
C TYR A 315 5.28 -11.22 17.31
N LEU A 316 6.54 -11.58 17.15
CA LEU A 316 7.00 -12.38 16.01
C LEU A 316 6.32 -13.75 15.97
N LYS A 317 6.13 -14.38 17.14
CA LYS A 317 5.45 -15.66 17.25
C LYS A 317 3.98 -15.55 16.84
N GLU A 318 3.27 -14.55 17.35
CA GLU A 318 1.86 -14.32 17.02
C GLU A 318 1.69 -13.99 15.53
N LYS A 319 2.47 -13.07 14.99
CA LYS A 319 2.47 -12.69 13.59
C LYS A 319 2.72 -13.87 12.67
N GLN A 320 3.66 -14.77 13.02
CA GLN A 320 3.98 -15.92 12.18
C GLN A 320 2.77 -16.84 11.98
N GLY A 321 1.94 -17.03 13.00
CA GLY A 321 0.71 -17.80 12.86
C GLY A 321 -0.24 -17.23 11.81
N TYR A 322 -0.33 -15.92 11.72
CA TYR A 322 -1.17 -15.26 10.70
C TYR A 322 -0.53 -15.22 9.32
N ILE A 323 0.79 -15.17 9.23
CA ILE A 323 1.50 -15.34 7.94
C ILE A 323 1.23 -16.74 7.39
N ASP A 324 1.30 -17.77 8.22
CA ASP A 324 1.02 -19.16 7.83
C ASP A 324 -0.45 -19.32 7.39
N LEU A 325 -1.38 -18.69 8.09
CA LEU A 325 -2.80 -18.67 7.72
C LEU A 325 -3.04 -17.96 6.37
N LEU A 326 -2.38 -16.83 6.12
CA LEU A 326 -2.46 -16.13 4.83
C LEU A 326 -1.91 -17.01 3.69
N ARG A 327 -0.80 -17.70 3.93
CA ARG A 327 -0.22 -18.63 2.97
C ARG A 327 -1.16 -19.79 2.65
N GLU A 328 -1.84 -20.34 3.66
CA GLU A 328 -2.85 -21.37 3.46
C GLU A 328 -4.01 -20.85 2.61
N ARG A 329 -4.61 -19.73 2.99
CA ARG A 329 -5.75 -19.12 2.29
C ARG A 329 -5.44 -18.79 0.84
N SER A 330 -4.34 -18.09 0.59
CA SER A 330 -3.93 -17.74 -0.78
C SER A 330 -3.56 -18.97 -1.59
N GLY A 331 -2.91 -19.98 -0.96
CA GLY A 331 -2.55 -21.24 -1.60
C GLY A 331 -3.77 -22.02 -2.09
N ILE A 332 -4.82 -22.13 -1.27
CA ILE A 332 -6.09 -22.77 -1.65
C ILE A 332 -6.71 -22.03 -2.84
N PHE A 333 -6.90 -20.71 -2.72
CA PHE A 333 -7.52 -19.91 -3.78
C PHE A 333 -6.78 -20.05 -5.12
N LEU A 334 -5.45 -19.91 -5.10
CA LEU A 334 -4.64 -19.97 -6.32
C LEU A 334 -4.57 -21.36 -6.94
N GLN A 335 -4.58 -22.41 -6.12
CA GLN A 335 -4.65 -23.79 -6.62
C GLN A 335 -5.98 -24.04 -7.34
N GLU A 336 -7.10 -23.67 -6.73
CA GLU A 336 -8.43 -23.78 -7.34
C GLU A 336 -8.53 -22.90 -8.60
N ALA A 337 -8.03 -21.65 -8.56
CA ALA A 337 -8.03 -20.76 -9.71
C ALA A 337 -7.26 -21.34 -10.90
N LYS A 338 -6.13 -22.01 -10.65
CA LYS A 338 -5.36 -22.71 -11.67
C LYS A 338 -6.14 -23.90 -12.24
N GLU A 339 -6.77 -24.70 -11.38
CA GLU A 339 -7.52 -25.90 -11.79
C GLU A 339 -8.76 -25.53 -12.64
N CYS A 340 -9.48 -24.48 -12.26
CA CYS A 340 -10.65 -24.02 -13.02
C CYS A 340 -10.33 -23.01 -14.14
N ASN A 341 -9.06 -22.69 -14.38
CA ASN A 341 -8.61 -21.68 -15.35
C ASN A 341 -9.19 -20.29 -15.10
N LEU A 342 -9.28 -19.84 -13.86
CA LEU A 342 -9.60 -18.47 -13.49
C LEU A 342 -8.30 -17.62 -13.57
N PRO A 343 -8.20 -16.66 -14.51
CA PRO A 343 -6.95 -15.94 -14.71
C PRO A 343 -6.69 -14.95 -13.55
N CYS A 344 -5.53 -15.04 -12.91
CA CYS A 344 -5.09 -14.10 -11.88
C CYS A 344 -3.85 -13.32 -12.32
N TRP A 345 -3.70 -12.11 -11.79
CA TRP A 345 -2.42 -11.39 -11.87
C TRP A 345 -1.36 -12.12 -11.05
N PRO A 346 -0.06 -11.94 -11.38
CA PRO A 346 1.00 -12.59 -10.64
C PRO A 346 0.88 -12.31 -9.13
N TYR A 347 0.88 -13.39 -8.34
CA TYR A 347 0.83 -13.34 -6.88
C TYR A 347 2.02 -14.10 -6.31
N LYS A 348 2.60 -13.58 -5.24
CA LYS A 348 3.63 -14.28 -4.46
C LYS A 348 3.27 -14.36 -2.98
N GLU A 349 2.69 -13.30 -2.40
CA GLU A 349 2.45 -13.19 -0.96
C GLU A 349 1.53 -12.02 -0.60
N GLY A 350 1.09 -11.97 0.65
CA GLY A 350 0.33 -10.84 1.18
C GLY A 350 -1.18 -11.04 1.23
N PHE A 351 -1.91 -9.95 1.34
CA PHE A 351 -3.33 -9.89 1.71
C PHE A 351 -4.31 -10.14 0.57
N PHE A 352 -3.88 -9.94 -0.68
CA PHE A 352 -4.78 -9.82 -1.82
C PHE A 352 -4.35 -10.68 -2.98
N VAL A 353 -5.33 -11.32 -3.63
CA VAL A 353 -5.21 -11.89 -4.96
C VAL A 353 -6.10 -11.10 -5.90
N THR A 354 -5.66 -10.84 -7.12
CA THR A 354 -6.49 -10.14 -8.11
C THR A 354 -6.76 -11.02 -9.33
N VAL A 355 -8.03 -11.27 -9.58
CA VAL A 355 -8.52 -11.95 -10.79
C VAL A 355 -8.50 -10.96 -11.95
N LYS A 356 -7.94 -11.37 -13.11
CA LYS A 356 -7.82 -10.51 -14.29
C LYS A 356 -9.17 -10.23 -14.92
N VAL A 357 -9.40 -8.94 -15.25
CA VAL A 357 -10.43 -8.48 -16.18
C VAL A 357 -9.74 -7.56 -17.18
N GLU A 358 -9.55 -8.06 -18.40
CA GLU A 358 -8.72 -7.36 -19.39
C GLU A 358 -9.39 -6.11 -19.94
N ASN A 359 -10.70 -6.18 -20.20
CA ASN A 359 -11.45 -5.07 -20.76
C ASN A 359 -12.06 -4.22 -19.65
N PRO A 360 -11.72 -2.92 -19.55
CA PRO A 360 -12.27 -2.04 -18.51
C PRO A 360 -13.80 -1.98 -18.50
N GLU A 361 -14.43 -2.12 -19.67
CA GLU A 361 -15.90 -2.13 -19.81
C GLU A 361 -16.58 -3.35 -19.17
N ASP A 362 -15.82 -4.42 -18.87
CA ASP A 362 -16.33 -5.63 -18.23
C ASP A 362 -16.25 -5.58 -16.70
N LEU A 363 -15.52 -4.62 -16.12
CA LEU A 363 -15.29 -4.55 -14.66
C LEU A 363 -16.59 -4.41 -13.89
N ASP A 364 -17.34 -3.32 -14.08
CA ASP A 364 -18.61 -3.09 -13.39
C ASP A 364 -19.61 -4.27 -13.62
N PRO A 365 -19.86 -4.75 -14.87
CA PRO A 365 -20.77 -5.86 -15.08
C PRO A 365 -20.36 -7.19 -14.45
N VAL A 366 -19.07 -7.51 -14.44
CA VAL A 366 -18.55 -8.73 -13.81
C VAL A 366 -18.65 -8.61 -12.28
N HIS A 367 -18.33 -7.45 -11.73
CA HIS A 367 -18.45 -7.20 -10.29
C HIS A 367 -19.91 -7.28 -9.82
N ASP A 368 -20.84 -6.68 -10.55
CA ASP A 368 -22.28 -6.81 -10.27
C ASP A 368 -22.76 -8.27 -10.33
N ALA A 369 -22.27 -9.03 -11.31
CA ALA A 369 -22.60 -10.45 -11.42
C ALA A 369 -22.04 -11.27 -10.24
N LEU A 370 -20.85 -10.93 -9.73
CA LEU A 370 -20.28 -11.54 -8.52
C LEU A 370 -21.12 -11.22 -7.29
N MET A 371 -21.51 -9.96 -7.09
CA MET A 371 -22.38 -9.57 -5.98
C MET A 371 -23.74 -10.30 -6.03
N ASN A 372 -24.33 -10.45 -7.22
CA ASN A 372 -25.56 -11.22 -7.40
C ASN A 372 -25.38 -12.73 -7.11
N ALA A 373 -24.15 -13.23 -7.14
CA ALA A 373 -23.77 -14.59 -6.73
C ALA A 373 -23.29 -14.66 -5.27
N HIS A 374 -23.56 -13.62 -4.45
CA HIS A 374 -23.17 -13.50 -3.05
C HIS A 374 -21.65 -13.51 -2.83
N ILE A 375 -20.89 -12.99 -3.80
CA ILE A 375 -19.43 -12.84 -3.75
C ILE A 375 -19.10 -11.35 -3.79
N TYR A 376 -18.71 -10.79 -2.66
CA TYR A 376 -18.42 -9.38 -2.49
C TYR A 376 -16.92 -9.15 -2.51
N THR A 377 -16.46 -8.39 -3.50
CA THR A 377 -15.04 -8.14 -3.81
C THR A 377 -14.82 -6.66 -4.08
N VAL A 378 -13.66 -6.26 -4.51
CA VAL A 378 -13.36 -4.87 -4.86
C VAL A 378 -12.88 -4.76 -6.30
N GLU A 379 -13.53 -3.88 -7.06
CA GLU A 379 -13.02 -3.49 -8.36
C GLU A 379 -11.70 -2.74 -8.22
N VAL A 380 -10.74 -3.14 -9.02
CA VAL A 380 -9.48 -2.43 -9.20
C VAL A 380 -9.21 -2.27 -10.69
N ASN A 381 -8.32 -1.36 -11.06
CA ASN A 381 -7.98 -1.27 -12.47
C ASN A 381 -7.49 -2.63 -13.00
N LYS A 382 -8.05 -3.10 -14.12
CA LYS A 382 -7.75 -4.38 -14.77
C LYS A 382 -8.08 -5.65 -13.94
N GLY A 383 -8.94 -5.57 -12.93
CA GLY A 383 -9.27 -6.80 -12.21
C GLY A 383 -10.22 -6.65 -11.03
N ILE A 384 -10.47 -7.79 -10.42
CA ILE A 384 -11.29 -7.96 -9.22
C ILE A 384 -10.37 -8.41 -8.07
N ARG A 385 -10.20 -7.57 -7.08
CA ARG A 385 -9.40 -7.87 -5.89
C ARG A 385 -10.17 -8.73 -4.90
N VAL A 386 -9.57 -9.84 -4.52
CA VAL A 386 -10.04 -10.76 -3.47
C VAL A 386 -9.17 -10.58 -2.24
N ALA A 387 -9.75 -10.09 -1.14
CA ALA A 387 -9.06 -9.95 0.14
C ALA A 387 -9.05 -11.30 0.86
N VAL A 388 -8.07 -12.17 0.54
CA VAL A 388 -7.91 -13.47 1.21
C VAL A 388 -7.61 -13.32 2.71
N CYS A 389 -7.09 -12.15 3.12
CA CYS A 389 -6.83 -11.83 4.52
C CYS A 389 -8.09 -11.74 5.38
N SER A 390 -9.26 -11.47 4.79
CA SER A 390 -10.52 -11.30 5.51
C SER A 390 -11.42 -12.55 5.52
N LEU A 391 -10.99 -13.63 4.89
CA LEU A 391 -11.81 -14.83 4.72
C LEU A 391 -11.31 -15.99 5.58
N PRO A 392 -12.17 -16.64 6.38
CA PRO A 392 -11.85 -17.95 6.94
C PRO A 392 -11.55 -18.97 5.83
N VAL A 393 -10.69 -19.95 6.11
CA VAL A 393 -10.32 -21.04 5.16
C VAL A 393 -11.56 -21.69 4.55
N GLU A 394 -12.60 -21.92 5.35
CA GLU A 394 -13.87 -22.50 4.89
C GLU A 394 -14.57 -21.66 3.80
N LYS A 395 -14.43 -20.32 3.84
CA LYS A 395 -15.00 -19.42 2.83
C LYS A 395 -14.08 -19.25 1.61
N VAL A 396 -12.81 -19.59 1.72
CA VAL A 396 -11.86 -19.59 0.59
C VAL A 396 -12.07 -20.81 -0.27
N LYS A 397 -12.33 -21.98 0.34
CA LYS A 397 -12.58 -23.23 -0.38
C LYS A 397 -13.78 -23.11 -1.33
N GLY A 398 -13.56 -23.45 -2.60
CA GLY A 398 -14.56 -23.37 -3.67
C GLY A 398 -14.85 -21.94 -4.17
N LEU A 399 -14.17 -20.91 -3.62
CA LEU A 399 -14.43 -19.53 -4.03
C LEU A 399 -13.97 -19.28 -5.47
N ALA A 400 -12.81 -19.78 -5.87
CA ALA A 400 -12.32 -19.61 -7.23
C ALA A 400 -13.24 -20.30 -8.26
N ASP A 401 -13.74 -21.49 -7.97
CA ASP A 401 -14.72 -22.17 -8.83
C ASP A 401 -16.03 -21.38 -8.97
N ARG A 402 -16.53 -20.84 -7.86
CA ARG A 402 -17.72 -19.97 -7.88
C ARG A 402 -17.50 -18.72 -8.71
N MET A 403 -16.37 -18.06 -8.56
CA MET A 403 -16.01 -16.89 -9.36
C MET A 403 -15.90 -17.27 -10.84
N LYS A 404 -15.22 -18.37 -11.16
CA LYS A 404 -15.10 -18.85 -12.54
C LYS A 404 -16.46 -19.11 -13.19
N ALA A 405 -17.39 -19.73 -12.48
CA ALA A 405 -18.75 -19.95 -12.98
C ALA A 405 -19.47 -18.63 -13.33
N VAL A 406 -19.28 -17.57 -12.54
CA VAL A 406 -19.82 -16.24 -12.83
C VAL A 406 -19.18 -15.62 -14.07
N PHE A 407 -17.86 -15.70 -14.18
CA PHE A 407 -17.10 -15.22 -15.35
C PHE A 407 -17.54 -15.94 -16.63
N ASP A 408 -17.65 -17.27 -16.58
CA ASP A 408 -18.08 -18.06 -17.74
C ASP A 408 -19.52 -17.74 -18.16
N ALA A 409 -20.42 -17.54 -17.20
CA ALA A 409 -21.80 -17.14 -17.47
C ALA A 409 -21.89 -15.72 -18.08
N TYR A 410 -21.02 -14.80 -17.66
CA TYR A 410 -20.94 -13.46 -18.21
C TYR A 410 -20.39 -13.46 -19.65
N TYR A 411 -19.21 -14.02 -19.86
CA TYR A 411 -18.55 -14.04 -21.17
C TYR A 411 -19.25 -14.95 -22.18
N GLY A 412 -19.87 -16.03 -21.74
CA GLY A 412 -20.68 -16.90 -22.59
C GLY A 412 -21.96 -16.23 -23.12
N ARG A 413 -22.47 -15.20 -22.42
CA ARG A 413 -23.58 -14.35 -22.91
C ARG A 413 -23.12 -13.25 -23.85
N LYS A 414 -21.96 -12.65 -23.58
CA LYS A 414 -21.36 -11.56 -24.40
C LYS A 414 -20.92 -12.06 -25.78
N GLY A 415 -20.58 -13.35 -25.92
CA GLY A 415 -20.16 -13.96 -27.20
C GLY A 415 -21.31 -14.45 -28.09
N LYS A 416 -22.55 -14.27 -27.67
CA LYS A 416 -23.77 -14.57 -28.46
C LYS A 416 -24.44 -13.27 -28.92
#